data_251003b94fe0bef51622195a189f66c6
#
_entry.id   251003b94fe0bef51622195a189f66c6
#
_cell.length_a   1.000
_cell.length_b   1.000
_cell.length_c   1.000
_cell.angle_alpha   90.00
_cell.angle_beta   90.00
_cell.angle_gamma   90.00
#
_symmetry.space_group_name_H-M   'P 1'
#
loop_
_entity.id
_entity.type
_entity.pdbx_description
1 polymer ?
#
loop_
_entity_poly.entity_id
_entity_poly.type
_entity_poly.pdbx_seq_one_letter_code
_entity_poly.pdbx_strand_id
1 'polypeptide(L)' 'MTHSPFIRQIDTVRAYHSGPRLIVEVDIVMDPEESLRSTHDVAEELQIKLESLPNVERAYVHVDYETDHAPEHFLKKEL' A
#
# COMPACT_ATOMS: atom_id res chain seq x y z
N MET A 1 5.36 -5.98 11.17
CA MET A 1 5.76 -6.95 10.17
C MET A 1 6.38 -6.26 8.97
N THR A 2 7.48 -6.77 8.52
CA THR A 2 8.13 -6.22 7.34
C THR A 2 7.99 -7.16 6.18
N HIS A 3 7.49 -6.64 5.10
CA HIS A 3 7.37 -7.41 3.88
C HIS A 3 8.63 -7.27 3.04
N SER A 4 9.15 -6.08 2.99
CA SER A 4 10.28 -5.77 2.14
C SER A 4 11.14 -4.71 2.82
N PRO A 5 12.47 -4.77 2.66
CA PRO A 5 13.33 -3.75 3.25
C PRO A 5 13.08 -2.36 2.66
N PHE A 6 12.39 -2.28 1.54
CA PHE A 6 12.12 -0.99 0.92
C PHE A 6 10.88 -0.32 1.48
N ILE A 7 10.05 -1.07 2.19
CA ILE A 7 8.86 -0.47 2.81
C ILE A 7 9.25 0.09 4.15
N ARG A 8 9.10 1.40 4.32
CA ARG A 8 9.47 2.05 5.55
C ARG A 8 8.43 1.82 6.63
N GLN A 9 7.16 1.80 6.23
CA GLN A 9 6.11 1.46 7.19
C GLN A 9 4.83 1.14 6.43
N ILE A 10 3.99 0.41 7.11
CA ILE A 10 2.64 0.18 6.63
C ILE A 10 1.76 1.17 7.38
N ASP A 11 1.18 2.08 6.64
CA ASP A 11 0.44 3.17 7.25
C ASP A 11 -0.98 2.77 7.60
N THR A 12 -1.68 2.15 6.67
CA THR A 12 -3.08 1.81 6.88
C THR A 12 -3.37 0.48 6.21
N VAL A 13 -4.17 -0.34 6.89
CA VAL A 13 -4.67 -1.57 6.30
C VAL A 13 -6.18 -1.57 6.50
N ARG A 14 -6.91 -1.75 5.42
CA ARG A 14 -8.37 -1.83 5.47
C ARG A 14 -8.84 -3.04 4.72
N ALA A 15 -9.90 -3.65 5.24
CA ALA A 15 -10.51 -4.79 4.57
C ALA A 15 -12.01 -4.65 4.69
N TYR A 16 -12.71 -4.93 3.60
CA TYR A 16 -14.16 -4.89 3.62
C TYR A 16 -14.71 -5.98 2.72
N HIS A 17 -15.93 -6.36 3.00
CA HIS A 17 -16.55 -7.47 2.29
C HIS A 17 -17.04 -7.05 0.91
N SER A 18 -16.88 -7.98 -0.02
CA SER A 18 -17.49 -7.87 -1.34
C SER A 18 -18.14 -9.22 -1.56
N GLY A 19 -19.41 -9.33 -1.19
CA GLY A 19 -20.05 -10.63 -1.13
C GLY A 19 -19.39 -11.48 -0.05
N PRO A 20 -19.10 -12.73 -0.31
CA PRO A 20 -18.44 -13.59 0.67
C PRO A 20 -16.94 -13.39 0.74
N ARG A 21 -16.38 -12.54 -0.08
CA ARG A 21 -14.94 -12.36 -0.15
C ARG A 21 -14.55 -11.00 0.34
N LEU A 22 -13.25 -10.80 0.45
CA LEU A 22 -12.70 -9.56 1.01
C LEU A 22 -11.95 -8.79 -0.04
N ILE A 23 -12.08 -7.48 0.04
CA ILE A 23 -11.22 -6.56 -0.69
C ILE A 23 -10.31 -5.92 0.35
N VAL A 24 -9.02 -5.94 0.07
CA VAL A 24 -8.01 -5.44 1.00
C VAL A 24 -7.33 -4.22 0.39
N GLU A 25 -7.17 -3.18 1.19
CA GLU A 25 -6.44 -2.00 0.77
C GLU A 25 -5.34 -1.74 1.77
N VAL A 26 -4.14 -1.53 1.26
CA VAL A 26 -2.96 -1.29 2.09
C VAL A 26 -2.27 -0.03 1.61
N ASP A 27 -1.97 0.86 2.53
CA ASP A 27 -1.16 2.03 2.25
C ASP A 27 0.22 1.80 2.83
N ILE A 28 1.24 1.86 1.99
CA ILE A 28 2.61 1.69 2.44
C ILE A 28 3.38 2.97 2.17
N VAL A 29 4.41 3.18 2.96
CA VAL A 29 5.27 4.36 2.83
C VAL A 29 6.63 3.89 2.37
N MET A 30 7.08 4.48 1.28
CA MET A 30 8.37 4.17 0.70
C MET A 30 9.29 5.37 0.82
N ASP A 31 10.59 5.10 0.70
CA ASP A 31 11.58 6.17 0.68
C ASP A 31 11.41 6.94 -0.64
N PRO A 32 11.33 8.27 -0.60
CA PRO A 32 11.19 9.04 -1.84
C PRO A 32 12.39 8.91 -2.78
N GLU A 33 13.51 8.41 -2.26
CA GLU A 33 14.69 8.21 -3.09
C GLU A 33 14.65 6.89 -3.85
N GLU A 34 13.69 6.03 -3.54
CA GLU A 34 13.59 4.77 -4.25
C GLU A 34 13.21 4.98 -5.70
N SER A 35 13.74 4.12 -6.55
CA SER A 35 13.39 4.21 -7.96
C SER A 35 11.95 3.81 -8.18
N LEU A 36 11.38 4.30 -9.27
CA LEU A 36 10.02 3.94 -9.63
C LEU A 36 9.89 2.43 -9.84
N ARG A 37 10.91 1.83 -10.42
CA ARG A 37 10.89 0.39 -10.64
C ARG A 37 10.85 -0.38 -9.33
N SER A 38 11.70 0.00 -8.37
CA SER A 38 11.71 -0.67 -7.08
C SER A 38 10.37 -0.53 -6.39
N THR A 39 9.81 0.66 -6.44
CA THR A 39 8.53 0.93 -5.83
C THR A 39 7.43 0.08 -6.45
N HIS A 40 7.42 0.02 -7.76
CA HIS A 40 6.42 -0.77 -8.48
C HIS A 40 6.56 -2.25 -8.14
N ASP A 41 7.79 -2.76 -8.11
CA ASP A 41 8.01 -4.18 -7.85
C ASP A 41 7.58 -4.57 -6.45
N VAL A 42 7.87 -3.72 -5.47
CA VAL A 42 7.49 -4.00 -4.10
C VAL A 42 5.96 -4.00 -3.96
N ALA A 43 5.31 -3.01 -4.56
CA ALA A 43 3.86 -2.92 -4.48
C ALA A 43 3.19 -4.11 -5.16
N GLU A 44 3.70 -4.50 -6.30
CA GLU A 44 3.15 -5.63 -7.03
C GLU A 44 3.34 -6.93 -6.26
N GLU A 45 4.50 -7.12 -5.68
CA GLU A 45 4.78 -8.32 -4.92
C GLU A 45 3.84 -8.42 -3.72
N LEU A 46 3.63 -7.31 -3.04
CA LEU A 46 2.74 -7.29 -1.90
C LEU A 46 1.30 -7.59 -2.34
N GLN A 47 0.88 -7.01 -3.44
CA GLN A 47 -0.46 -7.25 -3.96
C GLN A 47 -0.66 -8.73 -4.25
N ILE A 48 0.32 -9.35 -4.90
CA ILE A 48 0.23 -10.76 -5.24
C ILE A 48 0.12 -11.61 -3.99
N LYS A 49 0.91 -11.28 -2.99
CA LYS A 49 0.86 -12.02 -1.73
C LYS A 49 -0.48 -11.90 -1.06
N LEU A 50 -1.03 -10.69 -1.03
CA LEU A 50 -2.33 -10.49 -0.39
C LEU A 50 -3.43 -11.20 -1.15
N GLU A 51 -3.38 -11.18 -2.45
CA GLU A 51 -4.40 -11.83 -3.26
C GLU A 51 -4.30 -13.34 -3.21
N SER A 52 -3.20 -13.86 -2.73
CA SER A 52 -3.05 -15.30 -2.58
C SER A 52 -3.67 -15.82 -1.29
N LEU A 53 -4.09 -14.93 -0.41
CA LEU A 53 -4.70 -15.34 0.84
C LEU A 53 -6.12 -15.83 0.58
N PRO A 54 -6.56 -16.84 1.37
CA PRO A 54 -7.93 -17.33 1.21
C PRO A 54 -8.93 -16.22 1.48
N ASN A 55 -10.00 -16.20 0.70
CA ASN A 55 -11.10 -15.27 0.88
C ASN A 55 -10.79 -13.84 0.46
N VAL A 56 -9.60 -13.57 -0.05
CA VAL A 56 -9.30 -12.26 -0.59
C VAL A 56 -9.57 -12.29 -2.08
N GLU A 57 -10.50 -11.47 -2.50
CA GLU A 57 -10.84 -11.37 -3.91
C GLU A 57 -9.86 -10.46 -4.63
N ARG A 58 -9.49 -9.36 -3.99
CA ARG A 58 -8.64 -8.39 -4.62
C ARG A 58 -7.90 -7.59 -3.56
N ALA A 59 -6.69 -7.17 -3.88
CA ALA A 59 -5.92 -6.31 -3.00
C ALA A 59 -5.42 -5.11 -3.78
N TYR A 60 -5.45 -3.96 -3.13
CA TYR A 60 -4.94 -2.72 -3.70
C TYR A 60 -3.84 -2.21 -2.78
N VAL A 61 -2.72 -1.86 -3.37
CA VAL A 61 -1.60 -1.32 -2.63
C VAL A 61 -1.36 0.10 -3.09
N HIS A 62 -1.48 1.03 -2.17
CA HIS A 62 -1.24 2.45 -2.43
C HIS A 62 0.12 2.79 -1.88
N VAL A 63 0.91 3.51 -2.65
CA VAL A 63 2.25 3.86 -2.25
C VAL A 63 2.32 5.36 -1.99
N ASP A 64 2.76 5.70 -0.78
CA ASP A 64 3.03 7.07 -0.43
C ASP A 64 4.51 7.21 -0.15
N TYR A 65 5.01 8.41 -0.25
CA TYR A 65 6.38 8.69 0.10
C TYR A 65 6.43 9.34 1.47
N GLU A 66 7.47 9.01 2.20
CA GLU A 66 7.68 9.65 3.47
C GLU A 66 7.92 11.13 3.25
N THR A 67 7.23 11.95 4.00
CA THR A 67 7.33 13.37 3.81
C THR A 67 7.07 14.07 5.14
N ASP A 68 7.71 15.21 5.29
CA ASP A 68 7.48 16.06 6.43
C ASP A 68 6.37 17.06 6.17
N HIS A 69 5.77 16.98 5.01
CA HIS A 69 4.78 17.98 4.58
C HIS A 69 3.37 17.45 4.72
N ALA A 70 3.02 17.10 5.95
CA ALA A 70 1.69 16.58 6.20
C ALA A 70 0.57 17.52 5.71
N PRO A 71 0.68 18.84 5.94
CA PRO A 71 -0.39 19.72 5.45
C PRO A 71 -0.55 19.69 3.95
N GLU A 72 0.56 19.56 3.26
CA GLU A 72 0.54 19.52 1.82
C GLU A 72 -0.16 18.26 1.32
N HIS A 73 0.15 17.17 1.94
CA HIS A 73 -0.48 15.89 1.63
C HIS A 73 -1.98 15.98 1.86
N PHE A 74 -2.34 16.64 2.92
CA PHE A 74 -3.71 16.89 3.29
C PHE A 74 -4.46 17.62 2.20
N LEU A 75 -3.85 18.69 1.71
CA LEU A 75 -4.46 19.50 0.67
C LEU A 75 -4.74 18.71 -0.58
N LYS A 76 -3.85 17.82 -0.93
CA LYS A 76 -4.04 17.01 -2.11
C LYS A 76 -5.27 16.15 -2.00
N LYS A 77 -5.58 15.71 -0.82
CA LYS A 77 -6.72 14.84 -0.62
C LYS A 77 -8.02 15.61 -0.76
N GLU A 78 -7.97 16.90 -0.59
CA GLU A 78 -9.14 17.71 -0.74
C GLU A 78 -9.57 17.86 -2.18
N LEU A 79 -8.66 17.63 -3.08
CA LEU A 79 -8.93 17.76 -4.49
C LEU A 79 -9.46 16.47 -5.10
#